data_a567c18b6987aaf5a648d8ab6f96210c
#
_entry.id   a567c18b6987aaf5a648d8ab6f96210c
#
_cell.length_a   1.000
_cell.length_b   1.000
_cell.length_c   1.000
_cell.angle_alpha   90.00
_cell.angle_beta   90.00
_cell.angle_gamma   90.00
#
_symmetry.space_group_name_H-M   'P 1'
#
loop_
_entity.id
_entity.type
_entity.pdbx_description
1 polymer ?
#
loop_
_entity_poly.entity_id
_entity_poly.type
_entity_poly.pdbx_seq_one_letter_code
_entity_poly.pdbx_strand_id
1 'polypeptide(L)' 'MKNYKLILSESKIIISGLSLLLKENDIIPIVKSGTIPGYNLTLDMDELYVKNLDLKKAKKHIEIYLEQINKCR' A
#
# COMPACT_ATOMS: atom_id res chain seq x y z
N MET A 1 -7.60 -4.91 13.87
CA MET A 1 -7.89 -3.87 12.86
C MET A 1 -9.17 -4.16 12.09
N LYS A 2 -10.29 -4.04 12.80
CA LYS A 2 -11.59 -4.38 12.19
C LYS A 2 -12.02 -3.43 11.07
N ASN A 3 -11.54 -2.19 11.10
CA ASN A 3 -11.97 -1.17 10.15
C ASN A 3 -11.03 -0.99 8.98
N TYR A 4 -9.98 -1.81 8.89
CA TYR A 4 -8.98 -1.72 7.84
C TYR A 4 -8.94 -2.99 7.02
N LYS A 5 -8.66 -2.84 5.73
CA LYS A 5 -8.47 -3.97 4.84
C LYS A 5 -7.17 -3.88 4.09
N LEU A 6 -6.54 -5.02 3.87
CA LEU A 6 -5.37 -5.12 3.02
C LEU A 6 -5.77 -4.83 1.58
N ILE A 7 -5.12 -3.87 0.98
CA ILE A 7 -5.36 -3.54 -0.42
C ILE A 7 -4.31 -4.14 -1.32
N LEU A 8 -3.04 -4.04 -0.90
CA LEU A 8 -1.93 -4.34 -1.79
C LEU A 8 -0.72 -4.75 -0.97
N SER A 9 0.05 -5.68 -1.52
CA SER A 9 1.35 -6.05 -0.97
C SER A 9 2.35 -5.90 -2.11
N GLU A 10 3.31 -5.00 -1.97
CA GLU A 10 4.27 -4.68 -3.00
C GLU A 10 5.60 -4.25 -2.38
N SER A 11 6.58 -3.94 -3.23
CA SER A 11 7.88 -3.51 -2.76
C SER A 11 7.76 -2.23 -1.92
N LYS A 12 8.71 -2.04 -1.02
CA LYS A 12 8.72 -0.88 -0.12
C LYS A 12 8.66 0.43 -0.88
N ILE A 13 9.34 0.52 -2.01
CA ILE A 13 9.37 1.74 -2.80
C ILE A 13 7.98 2.07 -3.34
N ILE A 14 7.28 1.07 -3.86
CA ILE A 14 5.93 1.26 -4.39
C ILE A 14 4.96 1.61 -3.28
N ILE A 15 5.02 0.91 -2.16
CA ILE A 15 4.13 1.16 -1.02
C ILE A 15 4.38 2.56 -0.44
N SER A 16 5.62 2.99 -0.34
CA SER A 16 5.94 4.33 0.14
C SER A 16 5.33 5.41 -0.74
N GLY A 17 5.45 5.25 -2.06
CA GLY A 17 4.84 6.20 -3.00
C GLY A 17 3.33 6.21 -2.92
N LEU A 18 2.71 5.04 -2.83
CA LEU A 18 1.26 4.93 -2.68
C LEU A 18 0.78 5.54 -1.38
N SER A 19 1.51 5.28 -0.28
CA SER A 19 1.17 5.83 1.01
C SER A 19 1.14 7.36 0.97
N LEU A 20 2.14 7.96 0.35
CA LEU A 20 2.21 9.41 0.21
C LEU A 20 1.05 9.94 -0.65
N LEU A 21 0.78 9.27 -1.77
CA LEU A 21 -0.31 9.65 -2.65
C LEU A 21 -1.65 9.62 -1.93
N LEU A 22 -1.90 8.58 -1.15
CA LEU A 22 -3.15 8.45 -0.40
C LEU A 22 -3.27 9.54 0.66
N LYS A 23 -2.18 9.86 1.34
CA LYS A 23 -2.19 10.93 2.34
C LYS A 23 -2.52 12.29 1.72
N GLU A 24 -2.03 12.54 0.52
CA GLU A 24 -2.33 13.77 -0.20
C GLU A 24 -3.80 13.89 -0.57
N ASN A 25 -4.50 12.76 -0.61
CA ASN A 25 -5.92 12.71 -0.94
C ASN A 25 -6.80 12.45 0.27
N ASP A 26 -6.31 12.81 1.46
CA ASP A 26 -7.03 12.68 2.72
C ASP A 26 -7.35 11.24 3.10
N ILE A 27 -6.60 10.29 2.59
CA ILE A 27 -6.72 8.89 2.96
C ILE A 27 -5.50 8.52 3.79
N ILE A 28 -5.71 8.06 5.01
CA ILE A 28 -4.61 7.69 5.91
C ILE A 28 -4.41 6.18 5.86
N PRO A 29 -3.37 5.70 5.18
CA PRO A 29 -3.10 4.27 5.11
C PRO A 29 -2.28 3.79 6.30
N ILE A 30 -2.34 2.49 6.54
CA ILE A 30 -1.44 1.82 7.47
C ILE A 30 -0.52 0.92 6.66
N VAL A 31 0.78 1.01 6.93
CA VAL A 31 1.78 0.20 6.24
C VAL A 31 2.39 -0.76 7.25
N LYS A 32 2.41 -2.05 6.91
CA LYS A 32 3.06 -3.07 7.71
C LYS A 32 4.19 -3.69 6.92
N SER A 33 5.33 -3.84 7.56
CA SER A 33 6.48 -4.48 6.94
C SER A 33 6.31 -5.99 6.92
N GLY A 34 6.62 -6.61 5.78
CA GLY A 34 6.63 -8.06 5.69
C GLY A 34 7.90 -8.61 6.32
N THR A 35 7.75 -9.50 7.29
CA THR A 35 8.86 -10.20 7.92
C THR A 35 8.48 -11.65 8.09
N ILE A 36 9.42 -12.55 7.79
CA ILE A 36 9.19 -13.99 7.97
C ILE A 36 9.63 -14.36 9.38
N PRO A 37 8.71 -14.76 10.27
CA PRO A 37 9.08 -15.13 11.63
C PRO A 37 10.03 -16.32 11.63
N GLY A 38 11.04 -16.26 12.48
CA GLY A 38 11.98 -17.36 12.67
C GLY A 38 13.16 -17.39 11.73
N TYR A 39 13.15 -16.60 10.68
CA TYR A 39 14.24 -16.60 9.71
C TYR A 39 15.07 -15.33 9.73
N ASN A 40 14.69 -14.35 10.50
CA ASN A 40 15.36 -13.04 10.55
C ASN A 40 15.52 -12.40 9.18
N LEU A 41 14.64 -12.77 8.25
CA LEU A 41 14.64 -12.21 6.91
C LEU A 41 13.54 -11.18 6.79
N THR A 42 13.92 -9.99 6.34
CA THR A 42 12.95 -8.95 6.03
C THR A 42 12.62 -9.03 4.55
N LEU A 43 11.35 -9.20 4.23
CA LEU A 43 10.92 -9.16 2.84
C LEU A 43 10.98 -7.72 2.36
N ASP A 44 11.41 -7.53 1.11
CA ASP A 44 11.39 -6.20 0.50
C ASP A 44 9.98 -5.81 0.06
N MET A 45 8.99 -6.29 0.78
CA MET A 45 7.59 -6.03 0.50
C MET A 45 6.90 -5.50 1.75
N ASP A 46 6.04 -4.53 1.55
CA ASP A 46 5.20 -4.00 2.61
C ASP A 46 3.74 -4.26 2.26
N GLU A 47 2.90 -4.28 3.28
CA GLU A 47 1.46 -4.44 3.12
C GLU A 47 0.78 -3.10 3.36
N LEU A 48 -0.12 -2.73 2.47
CA LEU A 48 -0.84 -1.46 2.55
C LEU A 48 -2.29 -1.71 2.95
N TYR A 49 -2.70 -1.07 4.04
CA TYR A 49 -4.07 -1.18 4.56
C TYR A 49 -4.74 0.19 4.54
N VAL A 50 -6.02 0.22 4.25
CA VAL A 50 -6.82 1.43 4.36
C VAL A 50 -8.14 1.11 5.05
N LYS A 51 -8.82 2.15 5.56
CA LYS A 51 -10.13 1.99 6.16
C LYS A 51 -11.14 1.49 5.13
N ASN A 52 -12.09 0.69 5.59
CA ASN A 52 -13.15 0.19 4.72
C ASN A 52 -13.89 1.31 4.00
N LEU A 53 -14.09 2.43 4.68
CA LEU A 53 -14.77 3.59 4.11
C LEU A 53 -14.02 4.20 2.93
N ASP A 54 -12.71 4.08 2.93
CA ASP A 54 -11.85 4.67 1.90
C ASP A 54 -11.44 3.68 0.82
N LEU A 55 -11.95 2.45 0.90
CA LEU A 55 -11.51 1.36 0.04
C LEU A 55 -11.66 1.68 -1.45
N LYS A 56 -12.82 2.19 -1.84
CA LYS A 56 -13.08 2.51 -3.25
C LYS A 56 -12.18 3.62 -3.76
N LYS A 57 -12.01 4.67 -2.97
CA LYS A 57 -11.14 5.80 -3.34
C LYS A 57 -9.69 5.35 -3.44
N ALA A 58 -9.25 4.57 -2.46
CA ALA A 58 -7.88 4.08 -2.43
C ALA A 58 -7.58 3.20 -3.63
N LYS A 59 -8.48 2.29 -3.98
CA LYS A 59 -8.29 1.42 -5.13
C LYS A 59 -8.12 2.20 -6.42
N LYS A 60 -8.91 3.24 -6.60
CA LYS A 60 -8.83 4.07 -7.79
C LYS A 60 -7.47 4.74 -7.91
N HIS A 61 -6.98 5.33 -6.82
CA HIS A 61 -5.67 5.97 -6.81
C HIS A 61 -4.54 4.96 -7.04
N ILE A 62 -4.67 3.79 -6.45
CA ILE A 62 -3.67 2.74 -6.60
C ILE A 62 -3.59 2.27 -8.05
N GLU A 63 -4.73 2.06 -8.70
CA GLU A 63 -4.76 1.63 -10.10
C GLU A 63 -4.08 2.66 -10.99
N ILE A 64 -4.36 3.94 -10.79
CA ILE A 64 -3.75 5.01 -11.57
C ILE A 64 -2.24 5.03 -11.34
N TYR A 65 -1.82 4.91 -10.09
CA TYR A 65 -0.40 4.93 -9.76
C TYR A 65 0.36 3.77 -10.40
N LEU A 66 -0.18 2.56 -10.30
CA LEU A 66 0.45 1.37 -10.88
C LEU A 66 0.50 1.46 -12.40
N GLU A 67 -0.53 2.02 -13.00
CA GLU A 67 -0.57 2.21 -14.44
C GLU A 67 0.52 3.17 -14.89
N GLN A 68 0.75 4.25 -14.16
CA GLN A 68 1.81 5.19 -14.47
C GLN A 68 3.19 4.55 -14.34
N ILE A 69 3.40 3.72 -13.33
CA ILE A 69 4.66 3.01 -13.17
C ILE A 69 4.92 2.10 -14.37
N ASN A 70 3.91 1.39 -14.82
CA ASN A 70 4.05 0.50 -15.96
C ASN A 70 4.37 1.25 -17.25
N LYS A 71 3.85 2.45 -17.39
CA LYS A 71 4.13 3.27 -18.57
C LYS A 71 5.53 3.85 -18.56
N CYS A 72 6.09 4.05 -17.39
CA CYS A 72 7.44 4.61 -17.25
C CYS A 72 8.55 3.59 -17.48
N ARG A 73 8.19 2.34 -17.70
CA ARG A 73 9.15 1.32 -18.04
C ARG A 73 9.36 1.26 -19.57
#